data_9e58eae26b336592a020ca779ea002a9
#
_entry.id   9e58eae26b336592a020ca779ea002a9
#
_cell.length_a   1.000
_cell.length_b   1.000
_cell.length_c   1.000
_cell.angle_alpha   90.00
_cell.angle_beta   90.00
_cell.angle_gamma   90.00
#
_symmetry.space_group_name_H-M   'P 1'
#
loop_
_entity.id
_entity.type
_entity.pdbx_description
1 polymer ?
#
loop_
_entity_poly.entity_id
_entity_poly.type
_entity_poly.pdbx_seq_one_letter_code
_entity_poly.pdbx_strand_id
1 'polypeptide(L)'
;MSGEMIHPDIRKAQTLPSRFYTDPVEHQRLKGVFKGWQFAAHLAELEANSVLPVDHLEALTGEPVVLVKGENTHCLSNVCTHRGMRLVLEPCTKSTLQCRYHGRTFDLGGNLRHMPEFEQAIGFPSEADHLHQFPLKRWMGLYFTAMDDAPPLPWTMLEERLGFLAPEAFTYDPSRDRDHAVEANWMLYVDNYLEGFHIPYVHPELNQALDHAGYETETFEGGVLQIGK
;
A
#
# COMPACT_ATOMS: atom_id res chain seq x y z
N MET A 1 -12.93 -16.14 16.53
CA MET A 1 -11.49 -16.39 16.27
C MET A 1 -10.79 -16.43 17.62
N SER A 2 -10.36 -17.60 18.08
CA SER A 2 -9.46 -17.73 19.23
C SER A 2 -8.06 -17.35 18.74
N GLY A 3 -7.79 -16.05 18.69
CA GLY A 3 -6.46 -15.58 18.38
C GLY A 3 -5.52 -15.99 19.52
N GLU A 4 -4.46 -16.69 19.20
CA GLU A 4 -3.32 -16.76 20.12
C GLU A 4 -2.82 -15.33 20.28
N MET A 5 -3.16 -14.71 21.38
CA MET A 5 -2.69 -13.37 21.71
C MET A 5 -1.34 -13.50 22.38
N ILE A 6 -0.36 -12.74 21.87
CA ILE A 6 0.91 -12.58 22.58
C ILE A 6 0.61 -12.03 23.98
N HIS A 7 1.25 -12.59 25.00
CA HIS A 7 1.01 -12.18 26.37
C HIS A 7 1.35 -10.69 26.55
N PRO A 8 0.46 -9.84 27.11
CA PRO A 8 0.70 -8.40 27.25
C PRO A 8 1.89 -8.05 28.16
N ASP A 9 2.22 -8.93 29.10
CA ASP A 9 3.45 -8.80 29.90
C ASP A 9 4.62 -9.40 29.08
N ILE A 10 5.53 -8.57 28.61
CA ILE A 10 6.69 -8.97 27.80
C ILE A 10 7.54 -10.05 28.49
N ARG A 11 7.58 -10.09 29.81
CA ARG A 11 8.34 -11.11 30.58
C ARG A 11 7.75 -12.50 30.44
N LYS A 12 6.53 -12.62 29.93
CA LYS A 12 5.79 -13.86 29.72
C LYS A 12 5.48 -14.09 28.25
N ALA A 13 5.79 -13.12 27.40
CA ALA A 13 5.57 -13.23 25.98
C ALA A 13 6.47 -14.31 25.39
N GLN A 14 5.98 -14.96 24.37
CA GLN A 14 6.70 -15.95 23.57
C GLN A 14 6.57 -15.57 22.10
N THR A 15 7.53 -16.01 21.29
CA THR A 15 7.47 -15.87 19.83
C THR A 15 6.26 -16.62 19.28
N LEU A 16 5.80 -16.20 18.12
CA LEU A 16 4.72 -16.89 17.43
C LEU A 16 5.10 -18.37 17.15
N PRO A 17 4.15 -19.30 17.23
CA PRO A 17 4.39 -20.69 16.83
C PRO A 17 4.88 -20.79 15.39
N SER A 18 5.75 -21.77 15.11
CA SER A 18 6.39 -21.97 13.80
C SER A 18 5.41 -22.07 12.62
N ARG A 19 4.16 -22.51 12.85
CA ARG A 19 3.13 -22.59 11.79
C ARG A 19 2.85 -21.24 11.13
N PHE A 20 3.00 -20.11 11.81
CA PHE A 20 2.83 -18.79 11.23
C PHE A 20 3.85 -18.50 10.13
N TYR A 21 4.99 -19.17 10.15
CA TYR A 21 6.07 -19.01 9.18
C TYR A 21 6.13 -20.13 8.14
N THR A 22 5.58 -21.32 8.44
CA THR A 22 5.80 -22.52 7.64
C THR A 22 4.53 -23.12 7.05
N ASP A 23 3.33 -22.78 7.57
CA ASP A 23 2.06 -23.34 7.11
C ASP A 23 1.48 -22.51 5.96
N PRO A 24 1.25 -23.10 4.76
CA PRO A 24 0.66 -22.40 3.62
C PRO A 24 -0.76 -21.86 3.88
N VAL A 25 -1.55 -22.51 4.73
CA VAL A 25 -2.91 -22.07 5.05
C VAL A 25 -2.84 -20.81 5.91
N GLU A 26 -1.97 -20.80 6.93
CA GLU A 26 -1.73 -19.62 7.74
C GLU A 26 -1.14 -18.48 6.91
N HIS A 27 -0.22 -18.77 5.98
CA HIS A 27 0.33 -17.78 5.07
C HIS A 27 -0.77 -17.08 4.25
N GLN A 28 -1.70 -17.84 3.68
CA GLN A 28 -2.80 -17.25 2.93
C GLN A 28 -3.77 -16.44 3.81
N ARG A 29 -4.05 -16.92 5.02
CA ARG A 29 -4.88 -16.21 5.98
C ARG A 29 -4.26 -14.87 6.38
N LEU A 30 -2.97 -14.84 6.64
CA LEU A 30 -2.23 -13.66 7.06
C LEU A 30 -2.07 -12.61 5.95
N LYS A 31 -2.11 -13.01 4.68
CA LYS A 31 -2.14 -12.04 3.57
C LYS A 31 -3.29 -11.05 3.64
N GLY A 32 -4.34 -11.35 4.38
CA GLY A 32 -5.44 -10.41 4.62
C GLY A 32 -5.02 -9.07 5.23
N VAL A 33 -3.87 -9.01 5.93
CA VAL A 33 -3.33 -7.77 6.49
C VAL A 33 -2.98 -6.75 5.42
N PHE A 34 -2.58 -7.20 4.22
CA PHE A 34 -2.22 -6.32 3.11
C PHE A 34 -3.43 -5.58 2.49
N LYS A 35 -4.65 -5.93 2.86
CA LYS A 35 -5.85 -5.17 2.51
C LYS A 35 -5.96 -3.86 3.29
N GLY A 36 -5.23 -3.74 4.41
CA GLY A 36 -5.08 -2.48 5.13
C GLY A 36 -4.31 -1.43 4.34
N TRP A 37 -4.01 -0.31 4.97
CA TRP A 37 -3.29 0.79 4.35
C TRP A 37 -1.88 0.37 3.90
N GLN A 38 -1.60 0.58 2.63
CA GLN A 38 -0.33 0.28 1.98
C GLN A 38 0.23 1.54 1.31
N PHE A 39 1.54 1.65 1.27
CA PHE A 39 2.19 2.64 0.42
C PHE A 39 1.85 2.37 -1.05
N ALA A 40 1.47 3.41 -1.77
CA ALA A 40 1.10 3.31 -3.18
C ALA A 40 2.13 3.97 -4.10
N ALA A 41 2.52 5.22 -3.82
CA ALA A 41 3.50 5.94 -4.64
C ALA A 41 4.05 7.18 -3.94
N HIS A 42 5.16 7.71 -4.42
CA HIS A 42 5.63 9.04 -4.09
C HIS A 42 4.95 10.10 -4.99
N LEU A 43 4.71 11.28 -4.45
CA LEU A 43 4.09 12.41 -5.18
C LEU A 43 4.79 12.71 -6.52
N ALA A 44 6.13 12.67 -6.55
CA ALA A 44 6.90 12.98 -7.74
C ALA A 44 6.64 12.01 -8.91
N GLU A 45 6.31 10.74 -8.63
CA GLU A 45 5.96 9.76 -9.67
C GLU A 45 4.66 10.14 -10.35
N LEU A 46 3.67 10.59 -9.56
CA LEU A 46 2.37 11.01 -10.06
C LEU A 46 2.41 12.44 -10.66
N GLU A 47 3.41 13.24 -10.32
CA GLU A 47 3.66 14.53 -10.97
C GLU A 47 4.30 14.36 -12.35
N ALA A 48 5.16 13.37 -12.50
CA ALA A 48 5.75 13.02 -13.79
C ALA A 48 4.73 12.42 -14.76
N ASN A 49 3.74 11.68 -14.24
CA ASN A 49 2.72 10.97 -15.02
C ASN A 49 1.37 11.09 -14.33
N SER A 50 0.37 11.66 -15.01
CA SER A 50 -0.96 11.83 -14.39
C SER A 50 -1.70 10.50 -14.12
N VAL A 51 -1.22 9.39 -14.66
CA VAL A 51 -1.79 8.04 -14.51
C VAL A 51 -0.67 7.05 -14.22
N LEU A 52 -0.73 6.41 -13.06
CA LEU A 52 0.33 5.55 -12.53
C LEU A 52 -0.26 4.21 -12.04
N PRO A 53 -0.05 3.09 -12.75
CA PRO A 53 -0.40 1.77 -12.24
C PRO A 53 0.48 1.42 -11.04
N VAL A 54 -0.10 0.75 -10.03
CA VAL A 54 0.57 0.42 -8.77
C VAL A 54 0.69 -1.11 -8.67
N ASP A 55 1.62 -1.67 -9.44
CA ASP A 55 1.71 -3.11 -9.67
C ASP A 55 2.09 -3.92 -8.42
N HIS A 56 2.90 -3.34 -7.50
CA HIS A 56 3.27 -4.03 -6.27
C HIS A 56 2.07 -4.33 -5.36
N LEU A 57 1.00 -3.53 -5.42
CA LEU A 57 -0.20 -3.78 -4.64
C LEU A 57 -1.00 -4.97 -5.16
N GLU A 58 -1.01 -5.24 -6.46
CA GLU A 58 -1.69 -6.41 -7.02
C GLU A 58 -1.10 -7.71 -6.46
N ALA A 59 0.21 -7.80 -6.34
CA ALA A 59 0.86 -8.98 -5.77
C ALA A 59 0.46 -9.24 -4.30
N LEU A 60 0.16 -8.18 -3.55
CA LEU A 60 -0.22 -8.22 -2.15
C LEU A 60 -1.72 -8.46 -1.94
N THR A 61 -2.54 -7.73 -2.68
CA THR A 61 -4.00 -7.67 -2.47
C THR A 61 -4.80 -8.52 -3.45
N GLY A 62 -4.23 -8.85 -4.62
CA GLY A 62 -4.91 -9.49 -5.74
C GLY A 62 -5.72 -8.51 -6.60
N GLU A 63 -5.73 -7.20 -6.27
CA GLU A 63 -6.48 -6.16 -6.98
C GLU A 63 -5.51 -5.21 -7.70
N PRO A 64 -5.56 -5.14 -9.03
CA PRO A 64 -4.78 -4.14 -9.77
C PRO A 64 -5.40 -2.76 -9.58
N VAL A 65 -4.61 -1.81 -9.12
CA VAL A 65 -5.04 -0.43 -8.91
C VAL A 65 -4.21 0.55 -9.73
N VAL A 66 -4.78 1.73 -9.97
CA VAL A 66 -4.14 2.84 -10.67
C VAL A 66 -4.38 4.14 -9.91
N LEU A 67 -3.32 4.90 -9.68
CA LEU A 67 -3.42 6.28 -9.21
C LEU A 67 -3.65 7.19 -10.40
N VAL A 68 -4.59 8.11 -10.27
CA VAL A 68 -4.97 9.05 -11.34
C VAL A 68 -5.04 10.46 -10.78
N LYS A 69 -4.29 11.37 -11.39
CA LYS A 69 -4.25 12.80 -11.04
C LYS A 69 -5.10 13.59 -12.04
N GLY A 70 -6.27 14.02 -11.61
CA GLY A 70 -7.14 14.97 -12.29
C GLY A 70 -7.21 16.28 -11.51
N GLU A 71 -8.40 16.82 -11.33
CA GLU A 71 -8.66 17.90 -10.36
C GLU A 71 -8.36 17.44 -8.94
N ASN A 72 -8.74 16.21 -8.64
CA ASN A 72 -8.36 15.48 -7.44
C ASN A 72 -7.54 14.25 -7.83
N THR A 73 -6.82 13.70 -6.87
CA THR A 73 -6.13 12.41 -7.04
C THR A 73 -7.05 11.29 -6.56
N HIS A 74 -7.17 10.24 -7.37
CA HIS A 74 -7.98 9.05 -7.08
C HIS A 74 -7.12 7.79 -7.15
N CYS A 75 -7.48 6.79 -6.34
CA CYS A 75 -7.05 5.41 -6.51
C CYS A 75 -8.23 4.61 -7.06
N LEU A 76 -8.10 4.09 -8.26
CA LEU A 76 -9.16 3.40 -8.98
C LEU A 76 -8.77 1.95 -9.26
N SER A 77 -9.76 1.05 -9.38
CA SER A 77 -9.52 -0.26 -9.97
C SER A 77 -8.99 -0.10 -11.40
N ASN A 78 -7.88 -0.76 -11.69
CA ASN A 78 -7.26 -0.76 -13.02
C ASN A 78 -7.88 -1.81 -13.95
N VAL A 79 -9.11 -2.21 -13.66
CA VAL A 79 -9.84 -3.27 -14.37
C VAL A 79 -11.08 -2.71 -15.03
N CYS A 80 -11.22 -2.91 -16.33
CA CYS A 80 -12.39 -2.48 -17.09
C CYS A 80 -13.64 -3.23 -16.61
N THR A 81 -14.68 -2.50 -16.23
CA THR A 81 -15.96 -3.02 -15.75
C THR A 81 -16.79 -3.77 -16.80
N HIS A 82 -16.30 -3.86 -18.04
CA HIS A 82 -16.99 -4.65 -19.09
C HIS A 82 -16.56 -6.12 -19.07
N ARG A 83 -15.28 -6.42 -19.29
CA ARG A 83 -14.75 -7.81 -19.38
C ARG A 83 -13.38 -7.98 -18.71
N GLY A 84 -13.08 -7.20 -17.68
CA GLY A 84 -11.92 -7.40 -16.84
C GLY A 84 -10.57 -7.11 -17.51
N MET A 85 -10.53 -6.36 -18.63
CA MET A 85 -9.26 -5.98 -19.24
C MET A 85 -8.55 -4.93 -18.38
N ARG A 86 -7.24 -5.07 -18.17
CA ARG A 86 -6.44 -4.03 -17.55
C ARG A 86 -6.41 -2.77 -18.41
N LEU A 87 -6.67 -1.61 -17.80
CA LEU A 87 -6.80 -0.33 -18.49
C LEU A 87 -5.46 0.32 -18.78
N VAL A 88 -4.56 0.29 -17.83
CA VAL A 88 -3.25 0.96 -17.87
C VAL A 88 -2.17 -0.04 -17.48
N LEU A 89 -1.14 -0.18 -18.34
CA LEU A 89 -0.02 -1.10 -18.12
C LEU A 89 1.25 -0.37 -17.69
N GLU A 90 1.39 0.90 -18.09
CA GLU A 90 2.60 1.70 -17.88
C GLU A 90 2.23 3.11 -17.44
N PRO A 91 3.08 3.79 -16.66
CA PRO A 91 2.89 5.19 -16.33
C PRO A 91 2.69 6.04 -17.58
N CYS A 92 1.70 6.94 -17.56
CA CYS A 92 1.40 7.78 -18.71
C CYS A 92 0.65 9.06 -18.30
N THR A 93 0.54 10.01 -19.25
CA THR A 93 -0.28 11.20 -19.08
C THR A 93 -1.46 11.12 -20.02
N LYS A 94 -2.68 11.13 -19.47
CA LYS A 94 -3.95 11.02 -20.22
C LYS A 94 -5.02 11.89 -19.59
N SER A 95 -6.00 12.27 -20.39
CA SER A 95 -7.24 12.95 -19.95
C SER A 95 -8.40 11.98 -19.71
N THR A 96 -8.29 10.74 -20.17
CA THR A 96 -9.30 9.68 -20.01
C THR A 96 -8.63 8.32 -19.97
N LEU A 97 -9.28 7.35 -19.32
CA LEU A 97 -8.88 5.95 -19.35
C LEU A 97 -9.73 5.20 -20.36
N GLN A 98 -9.12 4.70 -21.42
CA GLN A 98 -9.83 3.96 -22.46
C GLN A 98 -9.39 2.49 -22.50
N CYS A 99 -10.35 1.60 -22.38
CA CYS A 99 -10.14 0.16 -22.53
C CYS A 99 -9.80 -0.17 -23.99
N ARG A 100 -8.67 -0.85 -24.18
CA ARG A 100 -8.19 -1.24 -25.53
C ARG A 100 -9.01 -2.36 -26.16
N TYR A 101 -9.87 -3.04 -25.37
CA TYR A 101 -10.63 -4.18 -25.88
C TYR A 101 -11.86 -3.74 -26.67
N HIS A 102 -12.74 -2.91 -26.07
CA HIS A 102 -13.99 -2.48 -26.74
C HIS A 102 -14.22 -0.96 -26.67
N GLY A 103 -13.20 -0.18 -26.38
CA GLY A 103 -13.30 1.28 -26.40
C GLY A 103 -14.06 1.90 -25.22
N ARG A 104 -14.45 1.12 -24.19
CA ARG A 104 -15.08 1.68 -22.98
C ARG A 104 -14.17 2.74 -22.39
N THR A 105 -14.70 3.94 -22.15
CA THR A 105 -13.92 5.12 -21.75
C THR A 105 -14.43 5.67 -20.43
N PHE A 106 -13.50 5.98 -19.53
CA PHE A 106 -13.75 6.57 -18.23
C PHE A 106 -13.05 7.92 -18.12
N ASP A 107 -13.58 8.83 -17.32
CA ASP A 107 -12.84 10.02 -16.92
C ASP A 107 -11.78 9.69 -15.86
N LEU A 108 -11.03 10.71 -15.42
CA LEU A 108 -9.99 10.55 -14.40
C LEU A 108 -10.55 10.37 -12.97
N GLY A 109 -11.86 10.56 -12.77
CA GLY A 109 -12.56 10.21 -11.53
C GLY A 109 -13.14 8.80 -11.55
N GLY A 110 -12.92 8.02 -12.63
CA GLY A 110 -13.43 6.66 -12.77
C GLY A 110 -14.86 6.54 -13.29
N ASN A 111 -15.52 7.67 -13.61
CA ASN A 111 -16.89 7.62 -14.12
C ASN A 111 -16.88 7.17 -15.57
N LEU A 112 -17.79 6.27 -15.92
CA LEU A 112 -18.02 5.87 -17.30
C LEU A 112 -18.47 7.09 -18.12
N ARG A 113 -17.83 7.31 -19.28
CA ARG A 113 -18.16 8.39 -20.22
C ARG A 113 -18.73 7.89 -21.52
N HIS A 114 -18.24 6.76 -22.01
CA HIS A 114 -18.65 6.23 -23.31
C HIS A 114 -18.44 4.71 -23.37
N MET A 115 -19.37 4.05 -24.04
CA MET A 115 -19.24 2.65 -24.47
C MET A 115 -19.86 2.54 -25.87
N PRO A 116 -19.05 2.19 -26.89
CA PRO A 116 -19.57 2.03 -28.26
C PRO A 116 -20.72 1.02 -28.35
N GLU A 117 -21.72 1.31 -29.16
CA GLU A 117 -22.85 0.42 -29.45
C GLU A 117 -23.79 0.12 -28.28
N PHE A 118 -23.68 0.88 -27.15
CA PHE A 118 -24.53 0.70 -25.98
C PHE A 118 -25.64 1.76 -25.84
N GLU A 119 -25.88 2.56 -26.86
CA GLU A 119 -26.85 3.67 -26.84
C GLU A 119 -28.28 3.21 -26.55
N GLN A 120 -28.61 1.97 -26.91
CA GLN A 120 -29.95 1.38 -26.71
C GLN A 120 -30.02 0.39 -25.55
N ALA A 121 -28.92 0.21 -24.77
CA ALA A 121 -28.90 -0.73 -23.66
C ALA A 121 -29.77 -0.22 -22.49
N ILE A 122 -30.70 -1.05 -22.05
CA ILE A 122 -31.61 -0.72 -20.96
C ILE A 122 -30.85 -0.80 -19.63
N GLY A 123 -30.99 0.24 -18.80
CA GLY A 123 -30.34 0.31 -17.48
C GLY A 123 -28.82 0.62 -17.54
N PHE A 124 -28.33 1.06 -18.70
CA PHE A 124 -26.95 1.47 -18.88
C PHE A 124 -26.87 2.98 -19.15
N PRO A 125 -25.89 3.73 -18.58
CA PRO A 125 -24.97 3.27 -17.53
C PRO A 125 -25.62 3.15 -16.15
N SER A 126 -25.06 2.32 -15.30
CA SER A 126 -25.40 2.17 -13.87
C SER A 126 -24.17 2.44 -13.01
N GLU A 127 -24.32 2.49 -11.69
CA GLU A 127 -23.20 2.63 -10.74
C GLU A 127 -22.14 1.52 -10.90
N ALA A 128 -22.57 0.32 -11.25
CA ALA A 128 -21.68 -0.82 -11.48
C ALA A 128 -20.79 -0.67 -12.74
N ASP A 129 -21.10 0.29 -13.60
CA ASP A 129 -20.35 0.55 -14.82
C ASP A 129 -19.17 1.51 -14.59
N HIS A 130 -19.14 2.23 -13.47
CA HIS A 130 -18.01 3.06 -13.06
C HIS A 130 -16.85 2.21 -12.52
N LEU A 131 -15.63 2.76 -12.54
CA LEU A 131 -14.49 2.11 -11.87
C LEU A 131 -14.66 2.23 -10.36
N HIS A 132 -14.37 1.14 -9.66
CA HIS A 132 -14.34 1.16 -8.20
C HIS A 132 -13.24 2.10 -7.72
N GLN A 133 -13.55 2.92 -6.72
CA GLN A 133 -12.64 3.88 -6.11
C GLN A 133 -12.25 3.40 -4.71
N PHE A 134 -10.95 3.26 -4.49
CA PHE A 134 -10.38 2.87 -3.20
C PHE A 134 -10.06 4.09 -2.33
N PRO A 135 -10.06 3.94 -0.99
CA PRO A 135 -9.60 4.98 -0.09
C PRO A 135 -8.18 5.43 -0.44
N LEU A 136 -7.95 6.75 -0.42
CA LEU A 136 -6.64 7.33 -0.71
C LEU A 136 -6.30 8.40 0.34
N LYS A 137 -5.10 8.32 0.89
CA LYS A 137 -4.56 9.31 1.81
C LYS A 137 -3.20 9.78 1.30
N ARG A 138 -3.01 11.09 1.26
CA ARG A 138 -1.69 11.69 1.08
C ARG A 138 -1.13 12.11 2.43
N TRP A 139 0.10 11.71 2.71
CA TRP A 139 0.84 12.10 3.91
C TRP A 139 2.33 12.24 3.58
N MET A 140 2.93 13.37 3.94
CA MET A 140 4.37 13.67 3.74
C MET A 140 4.88 13.41 2.31
N GLY A 141 4.09 13.75 1.28
CA GLY A 141 4.47 13.52 -0.12
C GLY A 141 4.32 12.06 -0.59
N LEU A 142 3.83 11.18 0.27
CA LEU A 142 3.54 9.79 -0.02
C LEU A 142 2.04 9.57 -0.17
N TYR A 143 1.65 8.71 -1.11
CA TYR A 143 0.29 8.24 -1.24
C TYR A 143 0.14 6.86 -0.62
N PHE A 144 -0.94 6.68 0.14
CA PHE A 144 -1.35 5.42 0.74
C PHE A 144 -2.77 5.10 0.29
N THR A 145 -3.01 3.82 0.02
CA THR A 145 -4.34 3.31 -0.31
C THR A 145 -4.63 2.06 0.52
N ALA A 146 -5.90 1.71 0.60
CA ALA A 146 -6.36 0.49 1.27
C ALA A 146 -7.47 -0.14 0.46
N MET A 147 -7.66 -1.46 0.64
CA MET A 147 -8.88 -2.09 0.17
C MET A 147 -10.05 -1.64 1.06
N ASP A 148 -11.28 -1.87 0.59
CA ASP A 148 -12.47 -1.51 1.34
C ASP A 148 -12.46 -2.11 2.76
N ASP A 149 -13.12 -1.41 3.68
CA ASP A 149 -13.24 -1.79 5.09
C ASP A 149 -11.93 -1.83 5.88
N ALA A 150 -10.86 -1.21 5.39
CA ALA A 150 -9.63 -1.09 6.15
C ALA A 150 -9.84 -0.23 7.41
N PRO A 151 -9.31 -0.66 8.57
CA PRO A 151 -9.37 0.15 9.76
C PRO A 151 -8.60 1.47 9.55
N PRO A 152 -9.03 2.58 10.17
CA PRO A 152 -8.30 3.83 10.07
C PRO A 152 -6.89 3.67 10.68
N LEU A 153 -5.89 4.26 10.03
CA LEU A 153 -4.57 4.42 10.64
C LEU A 153 -4.57 5.62 11.60
N PRO A 154 -3.73 5.61 12.63
CA PRO A 154 -3.61 6.70 13.59
C PRO A 154 -2.82 7.89 13.01
N TRP A 155 -3.32 8.46 11.91
CA TRP A 155 -2.66 9.56 11.18
C TRP A 155 -2.29 10.72 12.08
N THR A 156 -3.17 11.13 12.99
CA THR A 156 -2.92 12.24 13.92
C THR A 156 -1.70 11.97 14.80
N MET A 157 -1.59 10.76 15.34
CA MET A 157 -0.43 10.37 16.15
C MET A 157 0.85 10.36 15.31
N LEU A 158 0.79 9.84 14.07
CA LEU A 158 1.94 9.86 13.16
C LEU A 158 2.35 11.29 12.80
N GLU A 159 1.39 12.17 12.55
CA GLU A 159 1.64 13.61 12.29
C GLU A 159 2.29 14.28 13.50
N GLU A 160 1.81 14.03 14.71
CA GLU A 160 2.40 14.56 15.95
C GLU A 160 3.82 14.06 16.19
N ARG A 161 4.07 12.77 15.97
CA ARG A 161 5.38 12.15 16.26
C ARG A 161 6.41 12.40 15.16
N LEU A 162 6.01 12.52 13.91
CA LEU A 162 6.88 12.63 12.74
C LEU A 162 6.77 13.98 12.02
N GLY A 163 5.95 14.90 12.52
CA GLY A 163 5.74 16.21 11.90
C GLY A 163 6.97 17.13 11.87
N PHE A 164 8.02 16.80 12.63
CA PHE A 164 9.32 17.47 12.54
C PHE A 164 10.10 17.12 11.27
N LEU A 165 9.75 16.01 10.60
CA LEU A 165 10.32 15.67 9.31
C LEU A 165 9.72 16.59 8.25
N ALA A 166 10.53 17.42 7.63
CA ALA A 166 10.08 18.27 6.53
C ALA A 166 9.85 17.40 5.28
N PRO A 167 8.60 17.21 4.82
CA PRO A 167 8.34 16.35 3.65
C PRO A 167 9.04 16.85 2.39
N GLU A 168 9.32 18.14 2.29
CA GLU A 168 10.06 18.76 1.19
C GLU A 168 11.54 18.33 1.15
N ALA A 169 12.05 17.79 2.26
CA ALA A 169 13.42 17.27 2.33
C ALA A 169 13.56 15.87 1.70
N PHE A 170 12.46 15.16 1.47
CA PHE A 170 12.48 13.85 0.85
C PHE A 170 12.38 13.97 -0.67
N THR A 171 13.41 13.57 -1.36
CA THR A 171 13.44 13.53 -2.83
C THR A 171 13.40 12.07 -3.28
N TYR A 172 12.42 11.75 -4.12
CA TYR A 172 12.38 10.44 -4.77
C TYR A 172 13.46 10.36 -5.85
N ASP A 173 14.29 9.33 -5.77
CA ASP A 173 15.34 9.02 -6.74
C ASP A 173 15.19 7.59 -7.26
N PRO A 174 14.51 7.38 -8.39
CA PRO A 174 14.25 6.05 -8.93
C PRO A 174 15.52 5.30 -9.33
N SER A 175 16.62 6.01 -9.53
CA SER A 175 17.91 5.36 -9.85
C SER A 175 18.48 4.55 -8.67
N ARG A 176 17.98 4.79 -7.47
CA ARG A 176 18.38 4.12 -6.24
C ARG A 176 17.44 2.99 -5.83
N ASP A 177 16.32 2.83 -6.51
CA ASP A 177 15.40 1.71 -6.25
C ASP A 177 16.09 0.38 -6.53
N ARG A 178 15.86 -0.59 -5.67
CA ARG A 178 16.40 -1.95 -5.80
C ARG A 178 15.35 -2.95 -5.37
N ASP A 179 15.17 -3.97 -6.20
CA ASP A 179 14.35 -5.13 -5.87
C ASP A 179 15.27 -6.25 -5.37
N HIS A 180 14.91 -6.80 -4.22
CA HIS A 180 15.60 -7.92 -3.61
C HIS A 180 14.64 -9.11 -3.47
N ALA A 181 14.86 -10.16 -4.27
CA ALA A 181 14.12 -11.40 -4.11
C ALA A 181 14.68 -12.20 -2.92
N VAL A 182 13.82 -12.55 -1.98
CA VAL A 182 14.18 -13.33 -0.79
C VAL A 182 13.29 -14.57 -0.72
N GLU A 183 13.90 -15.77 -0.68
CA GLU A 183 13.19 -17.04 -0.54
C GLU A 183 12.82 -17.29 0.94
N ALA A 184 11.98 -16.42 1.50
CA ALA A 184 11.52 -16.51 2.87
C ALA A 184 10.06 -16.08 2.99
N ASN A 185 9.39 -16.58 4.04
CA ASN A 185 8.07 -16.07 4.40
C ASN A 185 8.18 -14.60 4.84
N TRP A 186 7.32 -13.75 4.29
CA TRP A 186 7.30 -12.32 4.59
C TRP A 186 7.15 -12.00 6.10
N MET A 187 6.50 -12.88 6.86
CA MET A 187 6.37 -12.75 8.32
C MET A 187 7.71 -12.71 9.04
N LEU A 188 8.70 -13.48 8.57
CA LEU A 188 10.05 -13.43 9.16
C LEU A 188 10.70 -12.07 8.94
N TYR A 189 10.47 -11.47 7.78
CA TYR A 189 10.98 -10.14 7.46
C TYR A 189 10.33 -9.06 8.33
N VAL A 190 9.00 -9.15 8.50
CA VAL A 190 8.25 -8.23 9.37
C VAL A 190 8.68 -8.37 10.82
N ASP A 191 8.77 -9.59 11.36
CA ASP A 191 9.23 -9.84 12.73
C ASP A 191 10.60 -9.22 12.99
N ASN A 192 11.55 -9.43 12.07
CA ASN A 192 12.89 -8.87 12.18
C ASN A 192 12.88 -7.33 12.13
N TYR A 193 11.96 -6.74 11.35
CA TYR A 193 11.88 -5.27 11.21
C TYR A 193 11.17 -4.60 12.38
N LEU A 194 10.26 -5.28 13.07
CA LEU A 194 9.48 -4.74 14.18
C LEU A 194 10.24 -4.67 15.51
N GLU A 195 11.48 -5.10 15.55
CA GLU A 195 12.31 -5.06 16.75
C GLU A 195 13.72 -4.52 16.40
N GLY A 196 14.46 -4.05 17.42
CA GLY A 196 15.81 -3.53 17.26
C GLY A 196 16.89 -4.36 17.97
N PHE A 197 16.54 -5.47 18.56
CA PHE A 197 17.46 -6.26 19.41
C PHE A 197 18.61 -6.90 18.65
N HIS A 198 18.43 -7.19 17.36
CA HIS A 198 19.46 -7.76 16.49
C HIS A 198 20.50 -6.73 16.02
N ILE A 199 20.17 -5.41 16.06
CA ILE A 199 21.02 -4.35 15.50
C ILE A 199 22.47 -4.43 16.04
N PRO A 200 22.73 -4.53 17.36
CA PRO A 200 24.10 -4.56 17.87
C PRO A 200 24.92 -5.76 17.41
N TYR A 201 24.27 -6.83 16.99
CA TYR A 201 24.92 -8.11 16.65
C TYR A 201 25.02 -8.36 15.16
N VAL A 202 24.02 -7.90 14.40
CA VAL A 202 23.87 -8.19 12.97
C VAL A 202 24.28 -6.99 12.10
N HIS A 203 24.08 -5.77 12.60
CA HIS A 203 24.31 -4.53 11.86
C HIS A 203 25.32 -3.61 12.60
N PRO A 204 26.60 -3.98 12.69
CA PRO A 204 27.58 -3.21 13.48
C PRO A 204 27.76 -1.76 13.00
N GLU A 205 27.63 -1.51 11.68
CA GLU A 205 27.71 -0.15 11.11
C GLU A 205 26.49 0.69 11.54
N LEU A 206 25.28 0.12 11.49
CA LEU A 206 24.09 0.79 11.95
C LEU A 206 24.13 1.03 13.46
N ASN A 207 24.62 0.06 14.23
CA ASN A 207 24.81 0.20 15.68
C ASN A 207 25.81 1.32 16.06
N GLN A 208 26.80 1.59 15.21
CA GLN A 208 27.71 2.73 15.39
C GLN A 208 27.06 4.08 15.08
N ALA A 209 26.11 4.09 14.14
CA ALA A 209 25.38 5.29 13.74
C ALA A 209 24.23 5.65 14.69
N LEU A 210 23.74 4.69 15.45
CA LEU A 210 22.63 4.85 16.39
C LEU A 210 23.14 4.82 17.84
N ASP A 211 22.66 5.74 18.67
CA ASP A 211 22.77 5.56 20.12
C ASP A 211 21.74 4.51 20.56
N HIS A 212 22.20 3.24 20.65
CA HIS A 212 21.32 2.14 21.06
C HIS A 212 20.73 2.31 22.46
N ALA A 213 21.39 3.04 23.35
CA ALA A 213 20.85 3.36 24.68
C ALA A 213 19.67 4.32 24.62
N GLY A 214 19.59 5.12 23.55
CA GLY A 214 18.45 6.01 23.25
C GLY A 214 17.42 5.42 22.30
N TYR A 215 17.53 4.13 21.92
CA TYR A 215 16.59 3.48 21.03
C TYR A 215 15.28 3.18 21.74
N GLU A 216 14.20 3.69 21.23
CA GLU A 216 12.86 3.55 21.79
C GLU A 216 11.94 2.79 20.84
N THR A 217 11.16 1.86 21.40
CA THR A 217 10.10 1.16 20.66
C THR A 217 8.76 1.45 21.32
N GLU A 218 7.84 2.03 20.57
CA GLU A 218 6.49 2.35 21.00
C GLU A 218 5.49 1.53 20.19
N THR A 219 4.57 0.86 20.86
CA THR A 219 3.51 0.08 20.21
C THR A 219 2.18 0.82 20.30
N PHE A 220 1.42 0.79 19.22
CA PHE A 220 0.07 1.36 19.17
C PHE A 220 -0.85 0.44 18.36
N GLU A 221 -2.15 0.73 18.36
CA GLU A 221 -3.11 -0.08 17.59
C GLU A 221 -2.77 0.00 16.09
N GLY A 222 -2.42 -1.15 15.51
CA GLY A 222 -2.09 -1.29 14.09
C GLY A 222 -0.63 -0.98 13.73
N GLY A 223 0.27 -0.74 14.70
CA GLY A 223 1.65 -0.46 14.35
C GLY A 223 2.67 -0.41 15.48
N VAL A 224 3.90 -0.19 15.06
CA VAL A 224 5.07 0.03 15.91
C VAL A 224 5.81 1.26 15.40
N LEU A 225 6.23 2.12 16.30
CA LEU A 225 7.13 3.24 16.02
C LEU A 225 8.47 2.96 16.70
N GLN A 226 9.55 2.97 15.94
CA GLN A 226 10.91 2.80 16.43
C GLN A 226 11.68 4.10 16.19
N ILE A 227 12.35 4.58 17.22
CA ILE A 227 13.09 5.85 17.19
C ILE A 227 14.53 5.56 17.62
N GLY A 228 15.46 5.72 16.69
CA GLY A 228 16.90 5.77 16.95
C GLY A 228 17.37 7.22 17.07
N LYS A 229 18.26 7.50 18.01
CA LYS A 229 18.88 8.81 18.21
C LYS A 229 20.32 8.79 17.75
#